data_6ae1e749b7f0fe9e8b2f9d88224037ba
#
_entry.id   6ae1e749b7f0fe9e8b2f9d88224037ba
#
_cell.length_a   1.000
_cell.length_b   1.000
_cell.length_c   1.000
_cell.angle_alpha   90.00
_cell.angle_beta   90.00
_cell.angle_gamma   90.00
#
_symmetry.space_group_name_H-M   'P 1'
#
loop_
_entity.id
_entity.type
_entity.pdbx_description
1 polymer ?
#
loop_
_entity_poly.entity_id
_entity_poly.type
_entity_poly.pdbx_seq_one_letter_code
_entity_poly.pdbx_strand_id
1 'polypeptide(L)'
;MKKINVKTVRANKINHSTEMVFILDRSGSMAGLETDTIGGFNAMIEKQKKRIRDRYVSTVLFDTSTTELHARADLNTVKPMTADDYFAGGCTALFDAIGGAINHIGNIHKYARPEDIPAHTIFVITTDGLENASRHYSKSDIKRMIERQRSKYGWEFLFIGANID
;
A
#
# COMPACT_ATOMS: atom_id res chain seq x y z
N MET A 1 -12.83 -8.82 -44.56
CA MET A 1 -12.55 -9.39 -43.24
C MET A 1 -12.14 -8.27 -42.30
N LYS A 2 -13.02 -7.88 -41.36
CA LYS A 2 -12.69 -6.86 -40.40
C LYS A 2 -11.60 -7.40 -39.47
N LYS A 3 -10.43 -6.77 -39.46
CA LYS A 3 -9.42 -7.10 -38.48
C LYS A 3 -9.99 -6.81 -37.07
N ILE A 4 -10.24 -7.86 -36.32
CA ILE A 4 -10.64 -7.74 -34.93
C ILE A 4 -9.51 -7.02 -34.23
N ASN A 5 -9.83 -5.87 -33.66
CA ASN A 5 -8.85 -5.08 -32.95
C ASN A 5 -8.46 -5.82 -31.67
N VAL A 6 -7.32 -6.50 -31.74
CA VAL A 6 -6.78 -7.29 -30.62
C VAL A 6 -6.64 -6.46 -29.35
N LYS A 7 -6.40 -5.15 -29.50
CA LYS A 7 -6.37 -4.22 -28.35
C LYS A 7 -7.73 -4.11 -27.65
N THR A 8 -8.82 -4.07 -28.40
CA THR A 8 -10.16 -4.01 -27.83
C THR A 8 -10.55 -5.31 -27.12
N VAL A 9 -10.17 -6.47 -27.68
CA VAL A 9 -10.43 -7.76 -27.06
C VAL A 9 -9.61 -7.93 -25.77
N ARG A 10 -8.35 -7.47 -25.77
CA ARG A 10 -7.51 -7.48 -24.58
C ARG A 10 -7.98 -6.46 -23.53
N ALA A 11 -8.48 -5.30 -23.98
CA ALA A 11 -9.08 -4.32 -23.08
C ALA A 11 -10.35 -4.85 -22.39
N ASN A 12 -11.14 -5.71 -23.06
CA ASN A 12 -12.32 -6.38 -22.49
C ASN A 12 -11.96 -7.51 -21.52
N LYS A 13 -10.72 -8.00 -21.54
CA LYS A 13 -10.14 -8.89 -20.52
C LYS A 13 -9.39 -8.11 -19.47
N ILE A 14 -9.74 -6.81 -19.33
CA ILE A 14 -9.10 -5.95 -18.36
C ILE A 14 -9.14 -6.63 -17.00
N ASN A 15 -7.99 -6.82 -16.57
CA ASN A 15 -7.52 -7.13 -15.29
C ASN A 15 -8.41 -6.47 -14.23
N HIS A 16 -9.24 -7.26 -13.56
CA HIS A 16 -10.01 -6.81 -12.42
C HIS A 16 -9.19 -6.83 -11.13
N SER A 17 -7.86 -6.95 -11.26
CA SER A 17 -6.98 -7.04 -10.10
C SER A 17 -6.89 -5.72 -9.35
N THR A 18 -6.62 -5.85 -8.07
CA THR A 18 -6.39 -4.72 -7.18
C THR A 18 -5.01 -4.83 -6.57
N GLU A 19 -4.27 -3.72 -6.61
CA GLU A 19 -3.02 -3.55 -5.89
C GLU A 19 -3.32 -2.93 -4.53
N MET A 20 -3.04 -3.66 -3.46
CA MET A 20 -3.19 -3.16 -2.09
C MET A 20 -1.82 -2.93 -1.48
N VAL A 21 -1.57 -1.74 -1.00
CA VAL A 21 -0.31 -1.38 -0.37
C VAL A 21 -0.57 -0.90 1.04
N PHE A 22 -0.13 -1.68 2.01
CA PHE A 22 -0.23 -1.32 3.43
C PHE A 22 1.09 -0.71 3.88
N ILE A 23 1.02 0.47 4.47
CA ILE A 23 2.17 1.16 5.07
C ILE A 23 1.85 1.34 6.55
N LEU A 24 2.53 0.57 7.39
CA LEU A 24 2.24 0.46 8.81
C LEU A 24 3.37 1.09 9.63
N ASP A 25 3.02 2.11 10.37
CA ASP A 25 3.90 2.75 11.34
C ASP A 25 4.18 1.80 12.50
N ARG A 26 5.46 1.51 12.73
CA ARG A 26 5.91 0.75 13.89
C ARG A 26 6.90 1.55 14.74
N SER A 27 6.84 2.87 14.67
CA SER A 27 7.67 3.74 15.49
C SER A 27 7.35 3.63 16.99
N GLY A 28 8.20 4.19 17.84
CA GLY A 28 8.03 4.12 19.29
C GLY A 28 6.71 4.70 19.80
N SER A 29 6.15 5.68 19.10
CA SER A 29 4.84 6.26 19.44
C SER A 29 3.66 5.29 19.24
N MET A 30 3.87 4.21 18.49
CA MET A 30 2.89 3.15 18.34
C MET A 30 2.89 2.13 19.48
N ALA A 31 3.78 2.30 20.47
CA ALA A 31 3.82 1.43 21.65
C ALA A 31 2.48 1.47 22.40
N GLY A 32 1.96 0.30 22.72
CA GLY A 32 0.62 0.13 23.29
C GLY A 32 -0.49 -0.05 22.25
N LEU A 33 -0.21 0.17 20.97
CA LEU A 33 -1.16 0.07 19.86
C LEU A 33 -0.89 -1.14 18.97
N GLU A 34 0.05 -2.00 19.34
CA GLU A 34 0.49 -3.13 18.51
C GLU A 34 -0.64 -4.11 18.26
N THR A 35 -1.37 -4.48 19.29
CA THR A 35 -2.48 -5.44 19.18
C THR A 35 -3.58 -4.90 18.26
N ASP A 36 -3.91 -3.63 18.39
CA ASP A 36 -4.94 -2.99 17.55
C ASP A 36 -4.48 -2.87 16.10
N THR A 37 -3.21 -2.54 15.88
CA THR A 37 -2.64 -2.42 14.53
C THR A 37 -2.61 -3.78 13.83
N ILE A 38 -2.13 -4.81 14.51
CA ILE A 38 -2.10 -6.19 14.02
C ILE A 38 -3.52 -6.69 13.73
N GLY A 39 -4.43 -6.50 14.67
CA GLY A 39 -5.82 -6.91 14.53
C GLY A 39 -6.52 -6.21 13.39
N GLY A 40 -6.33 -4.91 13.24
CA GLY A 40 -6.88 -4.13 12.14
C GLY A 40 -6.37 -4.59 10.77
N PHE A 41 -5.07 -4.80 10.64
CA PHE A 41 -4.48 -5.35 9.42
C PHE A 41 -5.06 -6.72 9.08
N ASN A 42 -5.07 -7.65 10.04
CA ASN A 42 -5.58 -9.00 9.82
C ASN A 42 -7.05 -9.00 9.45
N ALA A 43 -7.87 -8.16 10.09
CA ALA A 43 -9.28 -8.03 9.76
C ALA A 43 -9.50 -7.52 8.34
N MET A 44 -8.72 -6.54 7.89
CA MET A 44 -8.78 -6.03 6.52
C MET A 44 -8.41 -7.11 5.51
N ILE A 45 -7.34 -7.86 5.75
CA ILE A 45 -6.91 -8.95 4.87
C ILE A 45 -8.01 -10.02 4.76
N GLU A 46 -8.56 -10.47 5.87
CA GLU A 46 -9.62 -11.49 5.88
C GLU A 46 -10.89 -11.01 5.15
N LYS A 47 -11.27 -9.77 5.36
CA LYS A 47 -12.40 -9.17 4.67
C LYS A 47 -12.18 -9.13 3.15
N GLN A 48 -10.98 -8.81 2.71
CA GLN A 48 -10.64 -8.75 1.29
C GLN A 48 -10.60 -10.14 0.65
N LYS A 49 -10.12 -11.16 1.35
CA LYS A 49 -10.13 -12.55 0.87
C LYS A 49 -11.52 -13.05 0.50
N LYS A 50 -12.55 -12.55 1.17
CA LYS A 50 -13.96 -12.91 0.91
C LYS A 50 -14.55 -12.24 -0.32
N ARG A 51 -13.97 -11.12 -0.78
CA ARG A 51 -14.57 -10.25 -1.79
C ARG A 51 -13.99 -10.40 -3.18
N ILE A 52 -12.69 -10.65 -3.33
CA ILE A 52 -12.02 -10.49 -4.62
C ILE A 52 -10.93 -11.54 -4.82
N ARG A 53 -10.83 -12.00 -6.07
CA ARG A 53 -9.95 -13.10 -6.46
C ARG A 53 -8.52 -12.65 -6.75
N ASP A 54 -8.32 -11.57 -7.50
CA ASP A 54 -7.00 -11.18 -7.98
C ASP A 54 -6.52 -9.92 -7.26
N ARG A 55 -5.75 -10.11 -6.20
CA ARG A 55 -5.16 -9.01 -5.46
C ARG A 55 -3.70 -9.26 -5.16
N TYR A 56 -2.93 -8.21 -5.39
CA TYR A 56 -1.56 -8.13 -4.92
C TYR A 56 -1.53 -7.37 -3.62
N VAL A 57 -0.77 -7.87 -2.66
CA VAL A 57 -0.60 -7.24 -1.36
C VAL A 57 0.87 -6.93 -1.13
N SER A 58 1.17 -5.67 -0.93
CA SER A 58 2.46 -5.22 -0.40
C SER A 58 2.26 -4.68 0.99
N THR A 59 3.13 -5.05 1.92
CA THR A 59 3.08 -4.57 3.29
C THR A 59 4.44 -4.06 3.70
N VAL A 60 4.51 -2.78 4.00
CA VAL A 60 5.71 -2.08 4.43
C VAL A 60 5.53 -1.67 5.88
N LEU A 61 6.42 -2.13 6.74
CA LEU A 61 6.54 -1.67 8.12
C LEU A 61 7.60 -0.59 8.17
N PHE A 62 7.35 0.51 8.84
CA PHE A 62 8.34 1.57 8.91
C PHE A 62 8.49 2.15 10.33
N ASP A 63 9.72 2.51 10.63
CA ASP A 63 10.12 3.38 11.72
C ASP A 63 11.11 4.42 11.16
N THR A 64 12.35 4.42 11.58
CA THR A 64 13.42 5.21 10.93
C THR A 64 13.78 4.63 9.56
N SER A 65 13.57 3.34 9.36
CA SER A 65 13.78 2.62 8.12
C SER A 65 12.53 1.86 7.71
N THR A 66 12.54 1.24 6.54
CA THR A 66 11.42 0.43 6.05
C THR A 66 11.79 -1.04 5.98
N THR A 67 10.81 -1.89 6.29
CA THR A 67 10.92 -3.34 6.13
C THR A 67 9.72 -3.83 5.32
N GLU A 68 9.98 -4.52 4.23
CA GLU A 68 8.95 -5.09 3.38
C GLU A 68 8.56 -6.48 3.88
N LEU A 69 7.39 -6.59 4.49
CA LEU A 69 6.85 -7.85 4.98
C LEU A 69 6.23 -8.68 3.84
N HIS A 70 5.54 -8.02 2.93
CA HIS A 70 4.98 -8.62 1.72
C HIS A 70 5.34 -7.77 0.52
N ALA A 71 5.80 -8.41 -0.56
CA ALA A 71 6.17 -7.77 -1.82
C ALA A 71 5.26 -8.28 -2.92
N ARG A 72 4.16 -7.57 -3.19
CA ARG A 72 3.16 -7.93 -4.19
C ARG A 72 2.77 -9.41 -4.12
N ALA A 73 2.53 -9.89 -2.92
CA ALA A 73 2.10 -11.25 -2.67
C ALA A 73 0.65 -11.47 -3.10
N ASP A 74 0.33 -12.69 -3.53
CA ASP A 74 -1.07 -13.06 -3.73
C ASP A 74 -1.80 -12.97 -2.38
N LEU A 75 -2.93 -12.28 -2.36
CA LEU A 75 -3.75 -12.09 -1.16
C LEU A 75 -4.04 -13.41 -0.43
N ASN A 76 -4.28 -14.47 -1.19
CA ASN A 76 -4.61 -15.78 -0.62
C ASN A 76 -3.44 -16.45 0.12
N THR A 77 -2.22 -15.99 -0.15
CA THR A 77 -1.00 -16.49 0.51
C THR A 77 -0.61 -15.70 1.75
N VAL A 78 -1.24 -14.56 1.99
CA VAL A 78 -0.94 -13.70 3.12
C VAL A 78 -1.47 -14.32 4.41
N LYS A 79 -0.55 -14.64 5.31
CA LYS A 79 -0.85 -15.20 6.63
C LYS A 79 -1.16 -14.08 7.62
N PRO A 80 -1.90 -14.37 8.70
CA PRO A 80 -2.11 -13.38 9.77
C PRO A 80 -0.78 -12.84 10.30
N MET A 81 -0.73 -11.53 10.49
CA MET A 81 0.40 -10.86 11.14
C MET A 81 0.40 -11.20 12.63
N THR A 82 1.59 -11.39 13.19
CA THR A 82 1.79 -11.68 14.60
C THR A 82 2.70 -10.67 15.27
N ALA A 83 2.85 -10.75 16.57
CA ALA A 83 3.77 -9.92 17.33
C ALA A 83 5.24 -10.15 16.95
N ASP A 84 5.58 -11.27 16.31
CA ASP A 84 6.91 -11.51 15.78
C ASP A 84 7.19 -10.66 14.54
N ASP A 85 6.14 -10.31 13.78
CA ASP A 85 6.25 -9.49 12.58
C ASP A 85 6.23 -7.99 12.89
N TYR A 86 5.46 -7.59 13.88
CA TYR A 86 5.19 -6.18 14.19
C TYR A 86 5.49 -5.87 15.66
N PHE A 87 6.45 -5.01 15.90
CA PHE A 87 6.82 -4.50 17.22
C PHE A 87 7.22 -3.03 17.12
N ALA A 88 6.85 -2.23 18.10
CA ALA A 88 7.08 -0.79 18.08
C ALA A 88 8.48 -0.43 18.56
N GLY A 89 9.08 0.57 17.92
CA GLY A 89 10.38 1.15 18.30
C GLY A 89 10.91 2.09 17.22
N GLY A 90 11.87 2.93 17.55
CA GLY A 90 12.48 3.86 16.60
C GLY A 90 11.70 5.15 16.35
N CYS A 91 12.19 5.94 15.41
CA CYS A 91 11.60 7.20 14.98
C CYS A 91 10.61 6.99 13.84
N THR A 92 10.00 8.07 13.36
CA THR A 92 8.91 8.01 12.37
C THR A 92 9.32 8.68 11.07
N ALA A 93 9.78 7.91 10.09
CA ALA A 93 10.09 8.39 8.74
C ALA A 93 8.89 8.15 7.81
N LEU A 94 7.76 8.77 8.11
CA LEU A 94 6.49 8.58 7.43
C LEU A 94 6.55 8.97 5.95
N PHE A 95 7.10 10.15 5.65
CA PHE A 95 7.14 10.64 4.27
C PHE A 95 8.06 9.78 3.40
N ASP A 96 9.18 9.33 3.93
CA ASP A 96 10.09 8.43 3.20
C ASP A 96 9.42 7.08 2.91
N ALA A 97 8.65 6.56 3.86
CA ALA A 97 7.91 5.31 3.65
C ALA A 97 6.84 5.45 2.56
N ILE A 98 6.04 6.51 2.60
CA ILE A 98 4.99 6.75 1.61
C ILE A 98 5.61 7.04 0.23
N GLY A 99 6.57 7.95 0.15
CA GLY A 99 7.22 8.33 -1.09
C GLY A 99 7.94 7.17 -1.76
N GLY A 100 8.66 6.38 -0.98
CA GLY A 100 9.34 5.19 -1.47
C GLY A 100 8.36 4.15 -2.03
N ALA A 101 7.25 3.91 -1.33
CA ALA A 101 6.22 2.97 -1.78
C ALA A 101 5.50 3.45 -3.05
N ILE A 102 5.16 4.74 -3.14
CA ILE A 102 4.53 5.30 -4.34
C ILE A 102 5.46 5.14 -5.54
N ASN A 103 6.74 5.50 -5.40
CA ASN A 103 7.71 5.35 -6.48
C ASN A 103 7.91 3.89 -6.88
N HIS A 104 8.01 2.99 -5.92
CA HIS A 104 8.20 1.57 -6.18
C HIS A 104 7.03 0.97 -6.96
N ILE A 105 5.82 1.13 -6.47
CA ILE A 105 4.62 0.62 -7.14
C ILE A 105 4.38 1.33 -8.47
N GLY A 106 4.57 2.64 -8.52
CA GLY A 106 4.45 3.41 -9.75
C GLY A 106 5.40 2.95 -10.85
N ASN A 107 6.64 2.63 -10.50
CA ASN A 107 7.62 2.09 -11.44
C ASN A 107 7.25 0.69 -11.93
N ILE A 108 6.73 -0.15 -11.05
CA ILE A 108 6.24 -1.47 -11.45
C ILE A 108 5.13 -1.33 -12.51
N HIS A 109 4.16 -0.46 -12.28
CA HIS A 109 3.08 -0.20 -13.24
C HIS A 109 3.58 0.42 -14.53
N LYS A 110 4.54 1.32 -14.46
CA LYS A 110 5.13 2.01 -15.63
C LYS A 110 5.76 1.02 -16.62
N TYR A 111 6.43 0.00 -16.11
CA TYR A 111 7.13 -0.99 -16.92
C TYR A 111 6.35 -2.28 -17.14
N ALA A 112 5.16 -2.40 -16.56
CA ALA A 112 4.28 -3.53 -16.78
C ALA A 112 3.60 -3.44 -18.14
N ARG A 113 3.21 -4.59 -18.68
CA ARG A 113 2.34 -4.62 -19.86
C ARG A 113 0.99 -4.00 -19.48
N PRO A 114 0.29 -3.31 -20.41
CA PRO A 114 -1.01 -2.71 -20.08
C PRO A 114 -2.01 -3.68 -19.46
N GLU A 115 -2.01 -4.94 -19.89
CA GLU A 115 -2.87 -5.97 -19.35
C GLU A 115 -2.52 -6.44 -17.94
N ASP A 116 -1.30 -6.14 -17.48
CA ASP A 116 -0.82 -6.51 -16.15
C ASP A 116 -0.93 -5.37 -15.14
N ILE A 117 -1.32 -4.18 -15.58
CA ILE A 117 -1.54 -3.04 -14.67
C ILE A 117 -2.85 -3.28 -13.92
N PRO A 118 -2.84 -3.29 -12.57
CA PRO A 118 -4.07 -3.45 -11.80
C PRO A 118 -5.11 -2.39 -12.12
N ALA A 119 -6.37 -2.80 -12.16
CA ALA A 119 -7.48 -1.88 -12.41
C ALA A 119 -7.64 -0.86 -11.27
N HIS A 120 -7.32 -1.28 -10.04
CA HIS A 120 -7.42 -0.45 -8.85
C HIS A 120 -6.12 -0.54 -8.05
N THR A 121 -5.71 0.59 -7.47
CA THR A 121 -4.57 0.66 -6.56
C THR A 121 -4.99 1.42 -5.31
N ILE A 122 -4.85 0.79 -4.16
CA ILE A 122 -5.28 1.33 -2.87
C ILE A 122 -4.10 1.29 -1.90
N PHE A 123 -3.76 2.45 -1.35
CA PHE A 123 -2.78 2.58 -0.27
C PHE A 123 -3.53 2.75 1.05
N VAL A 124 -3.20 1.91 2.01
CA VAL A 124 -3.72 1.98 3.37
C VAL A 124 -2.56 2.31 4.31
N ILE A 125 -2.59 3.49 4.88
CA ILE A 125 -1.50 4.03 5.70
C ILE A 125 -1.98 4.13 7.13
N THR A 126 -1.38 3.35 8.01
CA THR A 126 -1.67 3.37 9.45
C THR A 126 -0.53 4.05 10.20
N THR A 127 -0.83 5.16 10.86
CA THR A 127 0.16 5.98 11.55
C THR A 127 -0.51 6.76 12.68
N ASP A 128 0.27 7.23 13.65
CA ASP A 128 -0.19 8.20 14.65
C ASP A 128 -0.10 9.65 14.15
N GLY A 129 0.33 9.85 12.92
CA GLY A 129 0.41 11.16 12.28
C GLY A 129 1.66 11.98 12.59
N LEU A 130 2.55 11.48 13.42
CA LEU A 130 3.78 12.19 13.80
C LEU A 130 4.93 11.80 12.87
N GLU A 131 5.45 12.77 12.15
CA GLU A 131 6.62 12.62 11.27
C GLU A 131 7.81 13.33 11.89
N ASN A 132 8.95 12.66 12.03
CA ASN A 132 10.12 13.27 12.65
C ASN A 132 11.49 12.83 12.10
N ALA A 133 11.53 11.93 11.12
CA ALA A 133 12.79 11.32 10.70
C ALA A 133 13.00 11.21 9.18
N SER A 134 12.06 11.65 8.35
CA SER A 134 12.20 11.57 6.91
C SER A 134 13.32 12.47 6.40
N ARG A 135 14.11 11.97 5.43
CA ARG A 135 15.25 12.65 4.85
C ARG A 135 15.12 12.88 3.34
N HIS A 136 14.32 12.08 2.66
CA HIS A 136 14.24 12.06 1.19
C HIS A 136 13.00 12.75 0.66
N TYR A 137 11.94 12.82 1.43
CA TYR A 137 10.66 13.40 1.04
C TYR A 137 10.15 14.36 2.10
N SER A 138 9.62 15.50 1.66
CA SER A 138 8.93 16.46 2.51
C SER A 138 7.41 16.23 2.50
N LYS A 139 6.70 16.89 3.39
CA LYS A 139 5.23 16.87 3.39
C LYS A 139 4.65 17.36 2.06
N SER A 140 5.23 18.42 1.49
CA SER A 140 4.78 18.95 0.20
C SER A 140 5.07 17.99 -0.96
N ASP A 141 6.18 17.26 -0.91
CA ASP A 141 6.48 16.21 -1.91
C ASP A 141 5.41 15.12 -1.87
N ILE A 142 5.08 14.64 -0.68
CA ILE A 142 4.08 13.57 -0.52
C ILE A 142 2.71 14.03 -0.96
N LYS A 143 2.30 15.23 -0.58
CA LYS A 143 1.02 15.82 -1.02
C LYS A 143 0.93 15.86 -2.54
N ARG A 144 1.97 16.34 -3.20
CA ARG A 144 2.04 16.40 -4.68
C ARG A 144 1.99 15.02 -5.31
N MET A 145 2.73 14.06 -4.76
CA MET A 145 2.76 12.69 -5.25
C MET A 145 1.39 12.00 -5.12
N ILE A 146 0.73 12.15 -3.99
CA ILE A 146 -0.61 11.60 -3.76
C ILE A 146 -1.61 12.21 -4.73
N GLU A 147 -1.62 13.53 -4.87
CA GLU A 147 -2.53 14.24 -5.78
C GLU A 147 -2.32 13.80 -7.24
N ARG A 148 -1.07 13.63 -7.66
CA ARG A 148 -0.74 13.15 -8.99
C ARG A 148 -1.27 11.74 -9.24
N GLN A 149 -1.03 10.82 -8.31
CA GLN A 149 -1.49 9.43 -8.45
C GLN A 149 -3.01 9.33 -8.45
N ARG A 150 -3.67 10.12 -7.63
CA ARG A 150 -5.13 10.17 -7.59
C ARG A 150 -5.73 10.73 -8.88
N SER A 151 -5.25 11.87 -9.33
CA SER A 151 -5.83 12.57 -10.50
C SER A 151 -5.47 11.89 -11.81
N LYS A 152 -4.25 11.39 -11.98
CA LYS A 152 -3.77 10.82 -13.23
C LYS A 152 -4.06 9.33 -13.38
N TYR A 153 -4.00 8.59 -12.28
CA TYR A 153 -4.10 7.12 -12.30
C TYR A 153 -5.27 6.57 -11.49
N GLY A 154 -6.01 7.41 -10.81
CA GLY A 154 -7.16 6.98 -10.02
C GLY A 154 -6.81 6.18 -8.76
N TRP A 155 -5.59 6.31 -8.25
CA TRP A 155 -5.21 5.64 -7.00
C TRP A 155 -6.00 6.17 -5.82
N GLU A 156 -6.25 5.31 -4.86
CA GLU A 156 -6.93 5.66 -3.61
C GLU A 156 -5.95 5.59 -2.45
N PHE A 157 -6.09 6.53 -1.52
CA PHE A 157 -5.26 6.61 -0.32
C PHE A 157 -6.16 6.72 0.91
N LEU A 158 -6.03 5.76 1.81
CA LEU A 158 -6.76 5.73 3.07
C LEU A 158 -5.78 5.88 4.22
N PHE A 159 -5.98 6.90 5.04
CA PHE A 159 -5.21 7.12 6.25
C PHE A 159 -6.02 6.64 7.44
N ILE A 160 -5.45 5.70 8.20
CA ILE A 160 -6.02 5.20 9.44
C ILE A 160 -5.14 5.70 10.57
N GLY A 161 -5.68 6.59 11.38
CA GLY A 161 -4.95 7.16 12.51
C GLY A 161 -5.18 6.39 13.78
N ALA A 162 -4.09 6.04 14.47
CA ALA A 162 -4.14 5.74 15.88
C ALA A 162 -4.13 7.10 16.60
N ASN A 163 -5.23 7.49 17.24
CA ASN A 163 -5.44 8.78 17.90
C ASN A 163 -5.45 10.00 16.95
N ILE A 164 -5.85 9.83 15.71
CA ILE A 164 -6.17 10.96 14.82
C ILE A 164 -7.68 11.18 14.86
N ASP A 165 -8.09 12.32 15.33
CA ASP A 165 -9.47 12.78 15.26
C ASP A 165 -9.78 13.40 13.88
#